data_4f47cda8e988c978e50ba3b30c2bb0b0
#
_entry.id   4f47cda8e988c978e50ba3b30c2bb0b0
#
_cell.length_a   1.000
_cell.length_b   1.000
_cell.length_c   1.000
_cell.angle_alpha   90.00
_cell.angle_beta   90.00
_cell.angle_gamma   90.00
#
_symmetry.space_group_name_H-M   'P 1'
#
loop_
_entity.id
_entity.type
_entity.pdbx_description
1 polymer ?
#
loop_
_entity_poly.entity_id
_entity_poly.type
_entity_poly.pdbx_seq_one_letter_code
_entity_poly.pdbx_strand_id
1 'polypeptide(L)'
;MFGLTRWNSFDDVFNLQREMDRLFNQFWSDLPTRTANGASPSFHVNQTGDGWRVDVPLPGIDPRDVSLEVAGNKLTIHAGVPSEEDKNVSHYEQTLIIPQFLDLEKLTASHRHGMLRLTLPLRESSNTRRVQIETEVEDQKQLAGVR
;
A
#
# COMPACT_ATOMS: atom_id res chain seq x y z
N MET A 1 40.68 -24.16 -0.52
CA MET A 1 40.15 -23.04 -1.33
C MET A 1 38.78 -22.70 -0.81
N PHE A 2 38.69 -21.69 -0.03
CA PHE A 2 37.41 -21.19 0.46
C PHE A 2 36.91 -20.16 -0.54
N GLY A 3 35.90 -20.54 -1.35
CA GLY A 3 35.21 -19.62 -2.21
C GLY A 3 34.43 -18.61 -1.38
N LEU A 4 34.91 -17.39 -1.33
CA LEU A 4 34.12 -16.27 -0.82
C LEU A 4 32.97 -16.06 -1.78
N THR A 5 31.81 -16.58 -1.46
CA THR A 5 30.57 -16.25 -2.16
C THR A 5 30.30 -14.77 -1.88
N ARG A 6 30.63 -13.95 -2.85
CA ARG A 6 30.30 -12.54 -2.84
C ARG A 6 28.77 -12.47 -2.90
N TRP A 7 28.16 -12.18 -1.77
CA TRP A 7 26.75 -11.84 -1.71
C TRP A 7 26.56 -10.53 -2.44
N ASN A 8 26.08 -10.62 -3.67
CA ASN A 8 25.65 -9.45 -4.43
C ASN A 8 24.29 -9.00 -3.85
N SER A 9 24.35 -8.32 -2.73
CA SER A 9 23.16 -7.77 -2.06
C SER A 9 22.39 -6.78 -2.94
N PHE A 10 22.99 -6.28 -4.00
CA PHE A 10 22.35 -5.34 -4.91
C PHE A 10 21.40 -6.02 -5.90
N ASP A 11 21.72 -7.19 -6.39
CA ASP A 11 20.86 -7.92 -7.32
C ASP A 11 19.60 -8.45 -6.60
N ASP A 12 19.73 -8.82 -5.34
CA ASP A 12 18.60 -9.28 -4.52
C ASP A 12 17.62 -8.15 -4.21
N VAL A 13 18.09 -6.94 -4.00
CA VAL A 13 17.24 -5.75 -3.78
C VAL A 13 16.44 -5.40 -5.02
N PHE A 14 17.07 -5.45 -6.21
CA PHE A 14 16.37 -5.20 -7.48
C PHE A 14 15.36 -6.29 -7.82
N ASN A 15 15.64 -7.53 -7.50
CA ASN A 15 14.72 -8.64 -7.70
C ASN A 15 13.53 -8.55 -6.74
N LEU A 16 13.78 -8.20 -5.49
CA LEU A 16 12.73 -8.00 -4.49
C LEU A 16 11.80 -6.85 -4.89
N GLN A 17 12.36 -5.78 -5.44
CA GLN A 17 11.59 -4.64 -5.91
C GLN A 17 10.68 -5.00 -7.09
N ARG A 18 11.18 -5.79 -8.06
CA ARG A 18 10.38 -6.30 -9.18
C ARG A 18 9.27 -7.25 -8.72
N GLU A 19 9.54 -8.07 -7.73
CA GLU A 19 8.58 -9.01 -7.18
C GLU A 19 7.48 -8.29 -6.40
N MET A 20 7.83 -7.25 -5.65
CA MET A 20 6.87 -6.37 -5.01
C MET A 20 5.99 -5.62 -6.02
N ASP A 21 6.56 -5.14 -7.13
CA ASP A 21 5.81 -4.51 -8.21
C ASP A 21 4.81 -5.47 -8.84
N ARG A 22 5.20 -6.72 -9.01
CA ARG A 22 4.34 -7.78 -9.56
C ARG A 22 3.18 -8.11 -8.64
N LEU A 23 3.47 -8.30 -7.35
CA LEU A 23 2.46 -8.58 -6.33
C LEU A 23 1.52 -7.39 -6.14
N PHE A 24 2.05 -6.19 -6.20
CA PHE A 24 1.27 -4.97 -6.09
C PHE A 24 0.31 -4.82 -7.28
N ASN A 25 0.80 -4.97 -8.51
CA ASN A 25 -0.02 -4.91 -9.71
C ASN A 25 -1.08 -6.02 -9.74
N GLN A 26 -0.74 -7.22 -9.31
CA GLN A 26 -1.68 -8.34 -9.23
C GLN A 26 -2.74 -8.08 -8.16
N PHE A 27 -2.34 -7.55 -7.01
CA PHE A 27 -3.25 -7.22 -5.92
C PHE A 27 -4.26 -6.13 -6.33
N TRP A 28 -3.79 -5.11 -7.08
CA TRP A 28 -4.65 -4.02 -7.52
C TRP A 28 -5.56 -4.40 -8.68
N SER A 29 -5.18 -5.36 -9.51
CA SER A 29 -6.02 -5.85 -10.61
C SER A 29 -7.13 -6.78 -10.14
N ASP A 30 -6.96 -7.45 -9.00
CA ASP A 30 -7.93 -8.40 -8.47
C ASP A 30 -8.96 -7.78 -7.51
N LEU A 31 -8.87 -6.46 -7.24
CA LEU A 31 -9.83 -5.80 -6.37
C LEU A 31 -11.20 -5.71 -7.03
N PRO A 32 -12.27 -6.18 -6.35
CA PRO A 32 -13.62 -6.07 -6.89
C PRO A 32 -14.04 -4.60 -6.96
N THR A 33 -14.07 -4.05 -8.15
CA THR A 33 -14.60 -2.73 -8.42
C THR A 33 -16.12 -2.81 -8.49
N ARG A 34 -16.79 -2.22 -7.54
CA ARG A 34 -18.25 -2.01 -7.64
C ARG A 34 -18.48 -0.68 -8.33
N THR A 35 -18.79 -0.76 -9.60
CA THR A 35 -19.36 0.39 -10.32
C THR A 35 -20.83 0.14 -10.58
N ALA A 36 -21.66 1.14 -10.34
CA ALA A 36 -23.10 1.04 -10.59
C ALA A 36 -23.44 0.79 -12.08
N ASN A 37 -22.50 1.03 -12.98
CA ASN A 37 -22.68 0.92 -14.44
C ASN A 37 -21.68 -0.03 -15.12
N GLY A 38 -21.03 -0.94 -14.42
CA GLY A 38 -20.19 -1.98 -15.02
C GLY A 38 -18.87 -1.52 -15.65
N ALA A 39 -18.57 -0.21 -15.63
CA ALA A 39 -17.30 0.32 -16.08
C ALA A 39 -16.35 0.47 -14.89
N SER A 40 -15.40 -0.43 -14.81
CA SER A 40 -14.31 -0.36 -13.83
C SER A 40 -13.32 0.69 -14.32
N PRO A 41 -13.08 1.80 -13.58
CA PRO A 41 -12.02 2.70 -13.97
C PRO A 41 -10.68 1.99 -13.81
N SER A 42 -9.86 2.11 -14.84
CA SER A 42 -8.51 1.58 -14.82
C SER A 42 -7.64 2.48 -13.95
N PHE A 43 -7.10 1.91 -12.87
CA PHE A 43 -6.10 2.60 -12.07
C PHE A 43 -4.74 2.55 -12.75
N HIS A 44 -4.03 3.65 -12.68
CA HIS A 44 -2.63 3.69 -13.02
C HIS A 44 -1.81 3.86 -11.75
N VAL A 45 -1.00 2.85 -11.43
CA VAL A 45 -0.13 2.86 -10.28
C VAL A 45 1.31 3.02 -10.75
N ASN A 46 1.97 4.04 -10.26
CA ASN A 46 3.37 4.32 -10.57
C ASN A 46 4.18 4.41 -9.29
N GLN A 47 5.30 3.71 -9.27
CA GLN A 47 6.27 3.88 -8.22
C GLN A 47 7.04 5.18 -8.44
N THR A 48 7.18 5.97 -7.38
CA THR A 48 8.02 7.16 -7.34
C THR A 48 9.21 6.92 -6.42
N GLY A 49 10.22 7.78 -6.45
CA GLY A 49 11.39 7.63 -5.57
C GLY A 49 11.04 7.59 -4.08
N ASP A 50 9.95 8.26 -3.68
CA ASP A 50 9.55 8.42 -2.28
C ASP A 50 8.32 7.60 -1.88
N GLY A 51 7.73 6.87 -2.81
CA GLY A 51 6.51 6.12 -2.54
C GLY A 51 5.76 5.69 -3.79
N TRP A 52 4.44 5.74 -3.72
CA TRP A 52 3.56 5.32 -4.79
C TRP A 52 2.59 6.42 -5.16
N ARG A 53 2.30 6.51 -6.45
CA ARG A 53 1.29 7.40 -7.01
C ARG A 53 0.21 6.58 -7.70
N VAL A 54 -1.04 6.83 -7.33
CA VAL A 54 -2.22 6.21 -7.94
C VAL A 54 -3.00 7.28 -8.67
N ASP A 55 -3.17 7.12 -9.96
CA ASP A 55 -3.99 8.00 -10.80
C ASP A 55 -5.30 7.30 -11.13
N VAL A 56 -6.41 7.91 -10.74
CA VAL A 56 -7.78 7.40 -10.94
C VAL A 56 -8.53 8.33 -11.88
N PRO A 57 -8.91 7.89 -13.09
CA PRO A 57 -9.70 8.69 -13.98
C PRO A 57 -11.15 8.82 -13.48
N LEU A 58 -11.60 10.03 -13.26
CA LEU A 58 -12.95 10.37 -12.83
C LEU A 58 -13.58 11.39 -13.80
N PRO A 59 -13.81 11.02 -15.07
CA PRO A 59 -14.31 11.94 -16.08
C PRO A 59 -15.73 12.41 -15.73
N GLY A 60 -15.96 13.71 -15.83
CA GLY A 60 -17.28 14.29 -15.62
C GLY A 60 -17.73 14.43 -14.17
N ILE A 61 -16.85 14.12 -13.20
CA ILE A 61 -17.13 14.26 -11.78
C ILE A 61 -16.56 15.58 -11.25
N ASP A 62 -17.41 16.35 -10.57
CA ASP A 62 -16.96 17.58 -9.91
C ASP A 62 -16.02 17.26 -8.75
N PRO A 63 -14.92 18.00 -8.58
CA PRO A 63 -14.02 17.80 -7.44
C PRO A 63 -14.69 17.88 -6.06
N ARG A 64 -15.80 18.61 -5.95
CA ARG A 64 -16.57 18.73 -4.72
C ARG A 64 -17.34 17.45 -4.36
N ASP A 65 -17.59 16.60 -5.34
CA ASP A 65 -18.30 15.33 -5.19
C ASP A 65 -17.34 14.14 -5.00
N VAL A 66 -16.07 14.42 -4.75
CA VAL A 66 -15.05 13.41 -4.46
C VAL A 66 -14.66 13.48 -2.99
N SER A 67 -14.77 12.37 -2.30
CA SER A 67 -14.32 12.22 -0.92
C SER A 67 -13.49 10.97 -0.72
N LEU A 68 -12.58 11.02 0.24
CA LEU A 68 -11.71 9.92 0.62
C LEU A 68 -11.92 9.60 2.10
N GLU A 69 -12.09 8.35 2.40
CA GLU A 69 -12.18 7.85 3.76
C GLU A 69 -11.05 6.86 4.05
N VAL A 70 -10.39 7.03 5.17
CA VAL A 70 -9.32 6.15 5.64
C VAL A 70 -9.76 5.48 6.93
N ALA A 71 -9.77 4.15 6.93
CA ALA A 71 -10.09 3.34 8.09
C ALA A 71 -9.06 2.21 8.24
N GLY A 72 -8.11 2.39 9.16
CA GLY A 72 -6.99 1.46 9.30
C GLY A 72 -6.10 1.45 8.05
N ASN A 73 -6.06 0.32 7.36
CA ASN A 73 -5.34 0.16 6.10
C ASN A 73 -6.25 0.24 4.86
N LYS A 74 -7.51 0.59 5.04
CA LYS A 74 -8.49 0.74 3.97
C LYS A 74 -8.63 2.19 3.56
N LEU A 75 -8.54 2.45 2.27
CA LEU A 75 -8.82 3.72 1.65
C LEU A 75 -10.05 3.56 0.77
N THR A 76 -11.11 4.29 1.06
CA THR A 76 -12.33 4.29 0.24
C THR A 76 -12.44 5.59 -0.50
N ILE A 77 -12.64 5.50 -1.80
CA ILE A 77 -12.83 6.62 -2.71
C ILE A 77 -14.32 6.67 -3.04
N HIS A 78 -14.96 7.78 -2.72
CA HIS A 78 -16.31 8.07 -3.15
C HIS A 78 -16.28 9.20 -4.18
N ALA A 79 -16.90 9.02 -5.31
CA ALA A 79 -16.96 10.02 -6.37
C ALA A 79 -18.34 10.06 -7.02
N GLY A 80 -18.87 11.25 -7.16
CA GLY A 80 -20.23 11.49 -7.65
C GLY A 80 -21.28 11.48 -6.54
N VAL A 81 -22.47 11.93 -6.90
CA VAL A 81 -23.63 11.95 -6.00
C VAL A 81 -24.58 10.82 -6.41
N PRO A 82 -24.95 9.92 -5.48
CA PRO A 82 -25.96 8.92 -5.78
C PRO A 82 -27.30 9.64 -6.00
N SER A 83 -27.83 9.53 -7.23
CA SER A 83 -29.14 10.06 -7.56
C SER A 83 -30.07 8.89 -7.90
N GLU A 84 -31.19 8.80 -7.21
CA GLU A 84 -32.22 7.81 -7.52
C GLU A 84 -33.01 8.22 -8.80
N GLU A 85 -32.99 9.49 -9.18
CA GLU A 85 -33.77 10.03 -10.30
C GLU A 85 -33.01 10.04 -11.62
N ASP A 86 -31.69 10.14 -11.59
CA ASP A 86 -30.84 10.21 -12.77
C ASP A 86 -29.86 9.06 -12.84
N LYS A 87 -30.25 8.00 -13.56
CA LYS A 87 -29.41 6.82 -13.80
C LYS A 87 -28.14 7.12 -14.61
N ASN A 88 -27.97 8.35 -15.07
CA ASN A 88 -26.81 8.81 -15.81
C ASN A 88 -25.76 9.51 -14.94
N VAL A 89 -26.03 9.72 -13.65
CA VAL A 89 -25.02 10.28 -12.74
C VAL A 89 -24.00 9.20 -12.42
N SER A 90 -22.78 9.44 -12.82
CA SER A 90 -21.67 8.53 -12.53
C SER A 90 -21.39 8.55 -11.02
N HIS A 91 -21.78 7.49 -10.35
CA HIS A 91 -21.40 7.22 -8.97
C HIS A 91 -20.33 6.15 -8.94
N TYR A 92 -19.25 6.45 -8.28
CA TYR A 92 -18.12 5.56 -8.15
C TYR A 92 -17.73 5.40 -6.69
N GLU A 93 -17.63 4.17 -6.25
CA GLU A 93 -17.15 3.81 -4.92
C GLU A 93 -16.13 2.70 -5.05
N GLN A 94 -14.95 2.94 -4.51
CA GLN A 94 -13.86 1.98 -4.54
C GLN A 94 -13.15 1.94 -3.20
N THR A 95 -13.01 0.74 -2.65
CA THR A 95 -12.19 0.50 -1.47
C THR A 95 -10.89 -0.17 -1.85
N LEU A 96 -9.80 0.43 -1.43
CA LEU A 96 -8.44 -0.03 -1.66
C LEU A 96 -7.82 -0.44 -0.33
N ILE A 97 -7.19 -1.60 -0.28
CA ILE A 97 -6.39 -2.02 0.86
C ILE A 97 -4.95 -1.59 0.62
N ILE A 98 -4.46 -0.71 1.46
CA ILE A 98 -3.13 -0.14 1.30
C ILE A 98 -2.11 -0.98 2.07
N PRO A 99 -1.01 -1.41 1.43
CA PRO A 99 0.05 -2.13 2.11
C PRO A 99 0.65 -1.35 3.27
N GLN A 100 1.07 -2.03 4.32
CA GLN A 100 1.57 -1.40 5.55
C GLN A 100 2.87 -0.62 5.38
N PHE A 101 3.61 -0.87 4.29
CA PHE A 101 4.83 -0.12 3.99
C PHE A 101 4.56 1.28 3.44
N LEU A 102 3.31 1.59 3.07
CA LEU A 102 2.88 2.92 2.67
C LEU A 102 2.27 3.66 3.85
N ASP A 103 2.53 4.95 3.91
CA ASP A 103 2.05 5.80 5.00
C ASP A 103 0.74 6.49 4.60
N LEU A 104 -0.38 5.94 5.08
CA LEU A 104 -1.70 6.52 4.87
C LEU A 104 -1.92 7.84 5.61
N GLU A 105 -1.20 8.08 6.70
CA GLU A 105 -1.32 9.34 7.46
C GLU A 105 -0.75 10.51 6.67
N LYS A 106 0.22 10.23 5.79
CA LYS A 106 0.85 11.21 4.89
C LYS A 106 0.26 11.18 3.48
N LEU A 107 -0.87 10.49 3.28
CA LEU A 107 -1.58 10.49 2.00
C LEU A 107 -1.94 11.91 1.58
N THR A 108 -1.61 12.26 0.35
CA THR A 108 -2.07 13.49 -0.29
C THR A 108 -2.89 13.16 -1.52
N ALA A 109 -3.91 13.95 -1.78
CA ALA A 109 -4.80 13.78 -2.91
C ALA A 109 -4.99 15.09 -3.66
N SER A 110 -5.04 15.00 -4.98
CA SER A 110 -5.40 16.14 -5.84
C SER A 110 -6.31 15.68 -6.97
N HIS A 111 -7.33 16.47 -7.28
CA HIS A 111 -8.22 16.22 -8.39
C HIS A 111 -8.12 17.37 -9.39
N ARG A 112 -7.67 17.08 -10.60
CA ARG A 112 -7.54 18.04 -11.69
C ARG A 112 -7.87 17.40 -13.03
N HIS A 113 -8.58 18.10 -13.87
CA HIS A 113 -8.89 17.67 -15.23
C HIS A 113 -9.49 16.26 -15.33
N GLY A 114 -10.37 15.90 -14.38
CA GLY A 114 -10.97 14.58 -14.34
C GLY A 114 -10.05 13.45 -13.87
N MET A 115 -8.89 13.79 -13.31
CA MET A 115 -7.94 12.82 -12.77
C MET A 115 -7.74 13.04 -11.28
N LEU A 116 -8.09 12.04 -10.49
CA LEU A 116 -7.75 11.99 -9.08
C LEU A 116 -6.37 11.35 -8.91
N ARG A 117 -5.46 12.10 -8.34
CA ARG A 117 -4.10 11.64 -8.05
C ARG A 117 -3.91 11.48 -6.55
N LEU A 118 -3.55 10.29 -6.15
CA LEU A 118 -3.21 9.94 -4.77
C LEU A 118 -1.70 9.73 -4.69
N THR A 119 -1.07 10.34 -3.73
CA THR A 119 0.35 10.13 -3.44
C THR A 119 0.50 9.50 -2.07
N LEU A 120 1.08 8.33 -2.05
CA LEU A 120 1.29 7.49 -0.88
C LEU A 120 2.80 7.36 -0.64
N PRO A 121 3.36 8.13 0.29
CA PRO A 121 4.78 7.99 0.62
C PRO A 121 5.06 6.67 1.31
N LEU A 122 6.31 6.22 1.21
CA LEU A 122 6.78 5.10 2.01
C LEU A 122 6.73 5.47 3.49
N ARG A 123 6.28 4.54 4.30
CA ARG A 123 6.38 4.69 5.74
C ARG A 123 7.86 4.73 6.11
N GLU A 124 8.26 5.75 6.84
CA GLU A 124 9.59 5.77 7.43
C GLU A 124 9.74 4.48 8.22
N SER A 125 10.70 3.63 7.84
CA SER A 125 10.93 2.37 8.50
C SER A 125 11.13 2.67 9.98
N SER A 126 10.14 2.31 10.77
CA SER A 126 10.25 2.35 12.21
C SER A 126 11.56 1.67 12.58
N ASN A 127 12.38 2.38 13.30
CA ASN A 127 13.68 1.96 13.75
C ASN A 127 13.72 0.46 14.01
N THR A 128 14.64 -0.22 13.37
CA THR A 128 14.88 -1.64 13.60
C THR A 128 15.11 -1.84 15.09
N ARG A 129 14.12 -2.35 15.76
CA ARG A 129 14.20 -2.59 17.20
C ARG A 129 14.86 -3.95 17.43
N ARG A 130 16.00 -3.95 18.07
CA ARG A 130 16.60 -5.19 18.54
C ARG A 130 15.80 -5.69 19.74
N VAL A 131 15.20 -6.84 19.59
CA VAL A 131 14.54 -7.54 20.70
C VAL A 131 15.59 -8.37 21.44
N GLN A 132 15.76 -8.13 22.72
CA GLN A 132 16.56 -9.00 23.55
C GLN A 132 15.76 -10.25 23.86
N ILE A 133 16.37 -11.39 23.61
CA ILE A 133 15.80 -12.69 23.98
C ILE A 133 16.27 -12.97 25.38
N GLU A 134 15.34 -13.06 26.32
CA GLU A 134 15.62 -13.58 27.65
C GLU A 134 15.84 -15.07 27.51
N THR A 135 17.07 -15.50 27.63
CA THR A 135 17.41 -16.92 27.79
C THR A 135 17.44 -17.23 29.25
N GLU A 136 16.58 -18.14 29.69
CA GLU A 136 16.78 -18.79 30.97
C GLU A 136 18.07 -19.59 30.86
N VAL A 137 19.14 -18.99 31.31
CA VAL A 137 20.36 -19.76 31.58
C VAL A 137 20.08 -20.52 32.87
N GLU A 138 19.71 -21.79 32.72
CA GLU A 138 19.76 -22.68 33.88
C GLU A 138 21.15 -22.57 34.48
N ASP A 139 21.18 -22.02 35.67
CA ASP A 139 22.39 -21.84 36.41
C ASP A 139 22.93 -23.25 36.80
N GLN A 140 23.73 -23.86 35.92
CA GLN A 140 24.43 -25.11 36.20
C GLN A 140 25.49 -24.94 37.29
N LYS A 141 25.43 -23.86 38.02
CA LYS A 141 26.40 -23.52 39.05
C LYS A 141 26.28 -24.36 40.32
N GLN A 142 25.25 -25.20 40.45
CA GLN A 142 25.05 -26.01 41.65
C GLN A 142 25.76 -27.35 41.62
N LEU A 143 26.31 -27.80 40.52
CA LEU A 143 27.00 -29.09 40.44
C LEU A 143 28.51 -29.03 40.80
N ALA A 144 29.07 -27.85 40.86
CA ALA A 144 30.50 -27.68 41.21
C ALA A 144 30.80 -27.64 42.71
N GLY A 145 29.80 -27.72 43.58
CA GLY A 145 29.95 -27.60 45.02
C GLY A 145 29.68 -28.86 45.83
N VAL A 146 29.38 -29.98 45.19
CA VAL A 146 29.10 -31.22 45.88
C VAL A 146 30.37 -32.07 45.94
N ARG A 147 30.96 -32.11 47.04
CA ARG A 147 31.98 -33.13 47.39
C ARG A 147 31.28 -34.39 47.85
#